data_0691e2bc40185e04af72570179839744
#
_entry.id   0691e2bc40185e04af72570179839744
#
_cell.length_a   1.000
_cell.length_b   1.000
_cell.length_c   1.000
_cell.angle_alpha   90.00
_cell.angle_beta   90.00
_cell.angle_gamma   90.00
#
_symmetry.space_group_name_H-M   'P 1'
#
loop_
_entity.id
_entity.type
_entity.pdbx_description
1 polymer ?
#
loop_
_entity_poly.entity_id
_entity_poly.type
_entity_poly.pdbx_seq_one_letter_code
_entity_poly.pdbx_strand_id
1 'polypeptide(L)'
;MDVGTLLNYLSKIEAENLRATYHFQERISERKSEIHPDLNEIYHIILKEQPVGILKQEEEKFKLYYERTEKHDLIIIISIKSTNPILFNLVTCFLEDANKRRRPDEA
;
A
#
# COMPACT_ATOMS: atom_id res chain seq x y z
N MET A 1 1.17 3.54 15.48
CA MET A 1 0.04 4.18 14.79
C MET A 1 -1.08 3.17 14.62
N ASP A 2 -2.31 3.56 14.87
CA ASP A 2 -3.46 2.68 14.62
C ASP A 2 -4.00 2.84 13.19
N VAL A 3 -4.90 1.94 12.80
CA VAL A 3 -5.48 1.93 11.46
C VAL A 3 -6.26 3.21 11.14
N GLY A 4 -7.02 3.72 12.12
CA GLY A 4 -7.80 4.95 11.93
C GLY A 4 -6.93 6.16 11.65
N THR A 5 -5.84 6.30 12.40
CA THR A 5 -4.87 7.38 12.20
C THR A 5 -4.19 7.25 10.83
N LEU A 6 -3.84 6.01 10.45
CA LEU A 6 -3.25 5.76 9.13
C LEU A 6 -4.20 6.18 8.01
N LEU A 7 -5.47 5.81 8.09
CA LEU A 7 -6.46 6.19 7.08
C LEU A 7 -6.58 7.70 6.95
N ASN A 8 -6.54 8.42 8.08
CA ASN A 8 -6.58 9.86 8.07
C ASN A 8 -5.39 10.46 7.33
N TYR A 9 -4.19 9.95 7.57
CA TYR A 9 -3.01 10.40 6.83
C TYR A 9 -3.12 10.08 5.34
N LEU A 10 -3.52 8.84 5.00
CA LEU A 10 -3.63 8.43 3.59
C LEU A 10 -4.58 9.33 2.79
N SER A 11 -5.58 9.90 3.44
CA SER A 11 -6.52 10.80 2.77
C SER A 11 -5.97 12.20 2.53
N LYS A 12 -4.83 12.55 3.14
CA LYS A 12 -4.26 13.90 3.10
C LYS A 12 -2.89 14.01 2.46
N ILE A 13 -2.18 12.89 2.31
CA ILE A 13 -0.80 12.91 1.82
C ILE A 13 -0.74 13.24 0.34
N GLU A 14 0.45 13.64 -0.08
CA GLU A 14 0.80 13.90 -1.47
C GLU A 14 1.96 12.97 -1.87
N ALA A 15 2.33 12.96 -3.15
CA ALA A 15 3.40 12.08 -3.65
C ALA A 15 4.71 12.24 -2.87
N GLU A 16 5.02 13.45 -2.42
CA GLU A 16 6.24 13.73 -1.66
C GLU A 16 6.28 13.05 -0.29
N ASN A 17 5.12 12.60 0.20
CA ASN A 17 5.04 11.86 1.47
C ASN A 17 5.29 10.36 1.30
N LEU A 18 5.44 9.90 0.06
CA LEU A 18 5.70 8.51 -0.29
C LEU A 18 7.13 8.36 -0.79
N ARG A 19 7.81 7.32 -0.33
CA ARG A 19 9.18 7.06 -0.74
C ARG A 19 9.32 5.65 -1.29
N ALA A 20 9.51 5.54 -2.60
CA ALA A 20 9.80 4.27 -3.26
C ALA A 20 11.31 4.06 -3.19
N THR A 21 11.73 3.08 -2.38
CA THR A 21 13.16 2.76 -2.28
C THR A 21 13.65 2.12 -3.57
N TYR A 22 14.96 2.12 -3.78
CA TYR A 22 15.55 1.46 -4.95
C TYR A 22 15.13 -0.01 -5.03
N HIS A 23 15.16 -0.70 -3.91
CA HIS A 23 14.76 -2.09 -3.82
C HIS A 23 13.30 -2.31 -4.23
N PHE A 24 12.41 -1.42 -3.79
CA PHE A 24 11.00 -1.46 -4.18
C PHE A 24 10.86 -1.30 -5.69
N GLN A 25 11.56 -0.33 -6.26
CA GLN A 25 11.53 -0.06 -7.70
C GLN A 25 12.06 -1.24 -8.52
N GLU A 26 13.12 -1.90 -8.06
CA GLU A 26 13.62 -3.11 -8.69
C GLU A 26 12.56 -4.21 -8.73
N ARG A 27 11.91 -4.44 -7.61
CA ARG A 27 10.86 -5.47 -7.52
C ARG A 27 9.69 -5.19 -8.45
N ILE A 28 9.29 -3.94 -8.56
CA ILE A 28 8.22 -3.56 -9.48
C ILE A 28 8.62 -3.85 -10.93
N SER A 29 9.85 -3.54 -11.30
CA SER A 29 10.33 -3.79 -12.67
C SER A 29 10.43 -5.27 -13.01
N GLU A 30 10.62 -6.13 -12.01
CA GLU A 30 10.69 -7.59 -12.19
C GLU A 30 9.31 -8.24 -12.31
N ARG A 31 8.27 -7.62 -11.77
CA ARG A 31 6.91 -8.16 -11.76
C ARG A 31 6.13 -7.69 -12.97
N LYS A 32 6.45 -8.28 -14.12
CA LYS A 32 5.82 -7.93 -15.39
C LYS A 32 4.58 -8.77 -15.64
N SER A 33 3.44 -8.21 -15.34
CA SER A 33 2.15 -8.81 -15.64
C SER A 33 1.24 -7.69 -16.12
N GLU A 34 0.27 -8.00 -16.97
CA GLU A 34 -0.66 -7.01 -17.51
C GLU A 34 -1.46 -6.29 -16.41
N ILE A 35 -1.72 -6.98 -15.32
CA ILE A 35 -2.52 -6.43 -14.23
C ILE A 35 -1.68 -5.83 -13.11
N HIS A 36 -0.35 -6.09 -13.08
CA HIS A 36 0.51 -5.49 -12.07
C HIS A 36 0.82 -4.04 -12.45
N PRO A 37 0.54 -3.07 -11.57
CA PRO A 37 0.74 -1.67 -11.88
C PRO A 37 2.23 -1.28 -11.91
N ASP A 38 2.54 -0.24 -12.68
CA ASP A 38 3.86 0.39 -12.62
C ASP A 38 3.93 1.34 -11.42
N LEU A 39 5.08 1.96 -11.23
CA LEU A 39 5.30 2.86 -10.08
C LEU A 39 4.35 4.06 -10.09
N ASN A 40 4.08 4.65 -11.23
CA ASN A 40 3.17 5.79 -11.32
C ASN A 40 1.74 5.40 -10.95
N GLU A 41 1.30 4.24 -11.40
CA GLU A 41 -0.01 3.71 -11.03
C GLU A 41 -0.10 3.44 -9.54
N ILE A 42 0.97 2.90 -8.94
CA ILE A 42 1.00 2.62 -7.50
C ILE A 42 0.83 3.90 -6.70
N TYR A 43 1.54 4.96 -7.08
CA TYR A 43 1.37 6.28 -6.45
C TYR A 43 -0.05 6.78 -6.60
N HIS A 44 -0.62 6.68 -7.80
CA HIS A 44 -2.00 7.10 -8.05
C HIS A 44 -2.99 6.34 -7.17
N ILE A 45 -2.81 5.02 -7.06
CA ILE A 45 -3.69 4.19 -6.24
C ILE A 45 -3.65 4.63 -4.77
N ILE A 46 -2.46 4.81 -4.22
CA ILE A 46 -2.33 5.22 -2.82
C ILE A 46 -2.95 6.59 -2.56
N LEU A 47 -2.74 7.52 -3.49
CA LEU A 47 -3.18 8.90 -3.32
C LEU A 47 -4.66 9.13 -3.63
N LYS A 48 -5.25 8.32 -4.51
CA LYS A 48 -6.59 8.56 -5.03
C LYS A 48 -7.64 7.52 -4.66
N GLU A 49 -7.21 6.30 -4.33
CA GLU A 49 -8.13 5.23 -3.98
C GLU A 49 -8.12 4.98 -2.48
N GLN A 50 -9.20 4.41 -1.97
CA GLN A 50 -9.25 3.97 -0.59
C GLN A 50 -8.97 2.47 -0.55
N PRO A 51 -8.14 2.01 0.39
CA PRO A 51 -7.92 0.58 0.53
C PRO A 51 -9.22 -0.13 0.95
N VAL A 52 -9.41 -1.33 0.42
CA VAL A 52 -10.57 -2.16 0.78
C VAL A 52 -10.30 -2.99 2.04
N GLY A 53 -9.08 -2.97 2.53
CA GLY A 53 -8.70 -3.59 3.79
C GLY A 53 -7.34 -3.08 4.24
N ILE A 54 -7.10 -3.15 5.53
CA ILE A 54 -5.81 -2.79 6.13
C ILE A 54 -5.51 -3.79 7.22
N LEU A 55 -4.29 -4.32 7.22
CA LEU A 55 -3.80 -5.19 8.28
C LEU A 55 -2.54 -4.57 8.88
N LYS A 56 -2.59 -4.25 10.15
CA LYS A 56 -1.40 -3.78 10.88
C LYS A 56 -0.51 -4.99 11.15
N GLN A 57 0.67 -5.01 10.58
CA GLN A 57 1.60 -6.12 10.72
C GLN A 57 2.55 -5.95 11.90
N GLU A 58 3.04 -4.73 12.07
CA GLU A 58 3.96 -4.35 13.15
C GLU A 58 3.56 -2.96 13.60
N GLU A 59 4.22 -2.44 14.63
CA GLU A 59 3.87 -1.12 15.19
C GLU A 59 3.82 -0.02 14.12
N GLU A 60 4.78 -0.05 13.18
CA GLU A 60 4.91 0.96 12.16
C GLU A 60 4.82 0.41 10.74
N LYS A 61 4.22 -0.78 10.57
CA LYS A 61 4.15 -1.46 9.27
C LYS A 61 2.74 -1.95 9.00
N PHE A 62 2.23 -1.65 7.81
CA PHE A 62 0.85 -1.93 7.42
C PHE A 62 0.78 -2.59 6.06
N LYS A 63 -0.15 -3.53 5.93
CA LYS A 63 -0.49 -4.19 4.67
C LYS A 63 -1.79 -3.57 4.16
N LEU A 64 -1.72 -2.91 3.01
CA LEU A 64 -2.87 -2.24 2.39
C LEU A 64 -3.40 -3.12 1.26
N TYR A 65 -4.71 -3.29 1.21
CA TYR A 65 -5.39 -4.06 0.18
C TYR A 65 -6.16 -3.10 -0.72
N TYR A 66 -5.89 -3.15 -2.01
CA TYR A 66 -6.63 -2.38 -3.02
C TYR A 66 -7.23 -3.34 -4.02
N GLU A 67 -8.48 -3.14 -4.40
CA GLU A 67 -9.11 -3.96 -5.43
C GLU A 67 -8.44 -3.69 -6.78
N ARG A 68 -7.93 -4.74 -7.42
CA ARG A 68 -7.29 -4.59 -8.74
C ARG A 68 -8.13 -5.19 -9.85
N THR A 69 -8.63 -6.42 -9.63
CA THR A 69 -9.59 -7.10 -10.50
C THR A 69 -10.60 -7.80 -9.61
N GLU A 70 -11.61 -8.45 -10.20
CA GLU A 70 -12.57 -9.24 -9.42
C GLU A 70 -11.89 -10.34 -8.61
N LYS A 71 -10.79 -10.88 -9.12
CA LYS A 71 -10.12 -12.04 -8.54
C LYS A 71 -8.85 -11.68 -7.77
N HIS A 72 -8.32 -10.49 -7.94
CA HIS A 72 -7.04 -10.11 -7.37
C HIS A 72 -7.08 -8.77 -6.67
N ASP A 73 -6.46 -8.73 -5.51
CA ASP A 73 -6.15 -7.48 -4.82
C ASP A 73 -4.70 -7.10 -5.10
N LEU A 74 -4.44 -5.81 -5.18
CA LEU A 74 -3.10 -5.29 -5.15
C LEU A 74 -2.74 -5.07 -3.68
N ILE A 75 -1.66 -5.70 -3.24
CA ILE A 75 -1.16 -5.55 -1.88
C ILE A 75 0.00 -4.59 -1.90
N ILE A 76 -0.06 -3.57 -1.05
CA ILE A 76 1.04 -2.63 -0.88
C ILE A 76 1.39 -2.63 0.61
N ILE A 77 2.64 -2.96 0.91
CA ILE A 77 3.13 -2.90 2.29
C ILE A 77 3.92 -1.62 2.46
N ILE A 78 3.51 -0.83 3.44
CA ILE A 78 4.16 0.44 3.76
C ILE A 78 4.70 0.39 5.19
N SER A 79 5.73 1.19 5.45
CA SER A 79 6.20 1.43 6.80
C SER A 79 6.29 2.93 7.04
N ILE A 80 6.13 3.35 8.28
CA ILE A 80 6.22 4.75 8.65
C ILE A 80 7.68 5.08 8.90
N LYS A 81 8.21 6.01 8.12
CA LYS A 81 9.58 6.49 8.31
C LYS A 81 9.65 7.66 9.27
N SER A 82 8.65 8.53 9.23
CA SER A 82 8.62 9.75 10.02
C SER A 82 7.17 10.20 10.18
N THR A 83 6.87 10.90 11.26
CA THR A 83 5.53 11.45 11.49
C THR A 83 5.49 12.97 11.44
N ASN A 84 6.64 13.64 11.40
CA ASN A 84 6.72 15.10 11.34
C ASN A 84 7.90 15.57 10.49
N PRO A 85 7.73 15.73 9.17
CA PRO A 85 6.53 15.44 8.38
C PRO A 85 6.26 13.95 8.25
N ILE A 86 5.04 13.61 7.87
CA ILE A 86 4.69 12.21 7.64
C ILE A 86 5.40 11.69 6.39
N LEU A 87 6.09 10.58 6.51
CA LEU A 87 6.77 9.92 5.40
C LEU A 87 6.52 8.41 5.50
N PHE A 88 6.07 7.84 4.39
CA PHE A 88 5.88 6.39 4.28
C PHE A 88 6.87 5.80 3.30
N ASN A 89 7.53 4.72 3.70
CA ASN A 89 8.33 3.92 2.78
C ASN A 89 7.42 2.89 2.12
N LEU A 90 7.55 2.75 0.81
CA LEU A 90 6.93 1.66 0.08
C LEU A 90 7.87 0.45 0.21
N VAL A 91 7.41 -0.59 0.91
CA VAL A 91 8.24 -1.74 1.24
C VAL A 91 8.18 -2.80 0.16
N THR A 92 6.96 -3.21 -0.21
CA THR A 92 6.76 -4.17 -1.29
C THR A 92 5.34 -4.05 -1.85
N CYS A 93 5.14 -4.61 -3.04
CA CYS A 93 3.87 -4.58 -3.73
C CYS A 93 3.73 -5.89 -4.53
N PHE A 94 2.58 -6.53 -4.44
CA PHE A 94 2.32 -7.78 -5.16
C PHE A 94 0.81 -8.00 -5.31
N LEU A 95 0.45 -8.92 -6.22
CA LEU A 95 -0.94 -9.32 -6.40
C LEU A 95 -1.24 -10.52 -5.52
N GLU A 96 -2.44 -10.54 -4.96
CA GLU A 96 -2.90 -11.62 -4.12
C GLU A 96 -4.34 -11.96 -4.48
N ASP A 97 -4.71 -13.23 -4.32
CA ASP A 97 -6.10 -13.67 -4.54
C ASP A 97 -7.03 -12.90 -3.60
N ALA A 98 -8.10 -12.33 -4.14
CA ALA A 98 -9.05 -11.53 -3.37
C ALA A 98 -9.73 -12.33 -2.25
N ASN A 99 -9.77 -13.65 -2.35
CA ASN A 99 -10.32 -14.51 -1.29
C ASN A 99 -9.47 -14.50 -0.02
N LYS A 100 -8.22 -14.04 -0.12
CA LYS A 100 -7.30 -13.95 1.03
C LYS A 100 -7.39 -12.60 1.74
N ARG A 101 -8.24 -11.69 1.26
CA ARG A 101 -8.36 -10.36 1.85
C ARG A 101 -8.73 -10.43 3.32
N ARG A 102 -7.99 -9.66 4.12
CA ARG A 102 -8.27 -9.50 5.53
C ARG A 102 -8.73 -8.08 5.82
N ARG A 103 -9.83 -7.97 6.55
CA ARG A 103 -10.36 -6.69 6.98
C ARG A 103 -10.10 -6.51 8.46
N PRO A 104 -10.03 -5.25 8.96
CA PRO A 104 -9.75 -5.00 10.38
C PRO A 104 -10.74 -5.71 11.32
N ASP A 105 -11.98 -5.88 10.91
CA ASP A 105 -13.04 -6.52 11.69
C ASP A 105 -13.05 -8.05 11.59
N GLU A 106 -12.17 -8.64 10.81
CA GLU A 106 -12.07 -10.08 10.61
C GLU A 106 -10.91 -10.72 11.36
N ALA A 107 -10.15 -9.93 12.07
CA ALA A 107 -8.94 -10.39 12.73
C ALA A 107 -9.22 -11.37 13.88
#